data_8d53b6f1add94fbf7e63e6a99fb63cf0
#
_entry.id   8d53b6f1add94fbf7e63e6a99fb63cf0
#
_cell.length_a   1.000
_cell.length_b   1.000
_cell.length_c   1.000
_cell.angle_alpha   90.00
_cell.angle_beta   90.00
_cell.angle_gamma   90.00
#
_symmetry.space_group_name_H-M   'P 1'
#
loop_
_entity.id
_entity.type
_entity.pdbx_description
1 polymer ?
#
loop_
_entity_poly.entity_id
_entity_poly.type
_entity_poly.pdbx_seq_one_letter_code
_entity_poly.pdbx_strand_id
1 'polypeptide(L)'
;MKHPFSVDKQSLTLPDQHVVYRIYRNPDIKPSRRLVLLHGAGVAGVDTWEHITAFLTQWSEVLVPDQRGMGDTYFPDRKEHSFAAQELVADLNALVDHLGWWQFDLAGYSLGGLISLLFKQQHSDRVGKQYLLESAVLDRPCWETTIELRNQFSEAALNLRGSVQVEKGIVNFLDAISPNRKVSPQVEKLTVSRLGARPEGFANALDCVTQAVKQIDREELVAAQGDVTSFIGGNSVDLMHQYQRELAERLPNWHYFLMAGTDHSLPFQKPRQIARVMNDELQRYITNK
;
A
#
# COMPACT_ATOMS: atom_id res chain seq x y z
N MET A 1 21.94 -3.58 13.36
CA MET A 1 21.60 -2.38 14.15
C MET A 1 20.34 -2.67 14.94
N LYS A 2 20.22 -2.17 16.17
CA LYS A 2 18.97 -2.28 16.94
C LYS A 2 17.93 -1.39 16.26
N HIS A 3 16.68 -1.86 16.16
CA HIS A 3 15.58 -1.08 15.58
C HIS A 3 15.36 0.18 16.44
N PRO A 4 15.22 1.39 15.84
CA PRO A 4 15.09 2.63 16.61
C PRO A 4 13.76 2.79 17.34
N PHE A 5 12.76 1.98 16.99
CA PHE A 5 11.44 1.97 17.60
C PHE A 5 11.25 0.74 18.51
N SER A 6 10.51 0.91 19.60
CA SER A 6 9.85 -0.21 20.26
C SER A 6 8.63 -0.62 19.44
N VAL A 7 8.35 -1.92 19.38
CA VAL A 7 7.24 -2.46 18.56
C VAL A 7 6.29 -3.23 19.47
N ASP A 8 5.01 -2.91 19.36
CA ASP A 8 3.93 -3.57 20.09
C ASP A 8 2.89 -4.11 19.10
N LYS A 9 2.63 -5.43 19.14
CA LYS A 9 1.64 -6.11 18.32
C LYS A 9 0.34 -6.22 19.09
N GLN A 10 -0.73 -5.69 18.54
CA GLN A 10 -2.06 -5.62 19.14
C GLN A 10 -3.14 -6.08 18.16
N SER A 11 -4.37 -6.18 18.63
CA SER A 11 -5.55 -6.46 17.79
C SER A 11 -6.75 -5.65 18.23
N LEU A 12 -7.59 -5.31 17.24
CA LEU A 12 -8.91 -4.70 17.43
C LEU A 12 -9.97 -5.66 16.90
N THR A 13 -10.94 -6.01 17.75
CA THR A 13 -12.09 -6.79 17.33
C THR A 13 -13.18 -5.87 16.81
N LEU A 14 -13.51 -6.01 15.54
CA LEU A 14 -14.67 -5.41 14.88
C LEU A 14 -15.78 -6.47 14.73
N PRO A 15 -17.02 -6.08 14.41
CA PRO A 15 -18.15 -7.02 14.31
C PRO A 15 -17.89 -8.19 13.33
N ASP A 16 -17.18 -7.92 12.25
CA ASP A 16 -16.93 -8.86 11.16
C ASP A 16 -15.44 -9.14 10.91
N GLN A 17 -14.53 -8.61 11.78
CA GLN A 17 -13.10 -8.69 11.54
C GLN A 17 -12.30 -8.59 12.84
N HIS A 18 -11.20 -9.34 12.93
CA HIS A 18 -10.16 -9.17 13.93
C HIS A 18 -8.92 -8.55 13.26
N VAL A 19 -8.80 -7.23 13.36
CA VAL A 19 -7.68 -6.48 12.75
C VAL A 19 -6.46 -6.60 13.65
N VAL A 20 -5.38 -7.19 13.13
CA VAL A 20 -4.08 -7.24 13.81
C VAL A 20 -3.21 -6.11 13.29
N TYR A 21 -2.51 -5.42 14.18
CA TYR A 21 -1.68 -4.28 13.83
C TYR A 21 -0.44 -4.19 14.73
N ARG A 22 0.55 -3.46 14.26
CA ARG A 22 1.76 -3.12 15.00
C ARG A 22 1.85 -1.63 15.17
N ILE A 23 2.23 -1.19 16.38
CA ILE A 23 2.57 0.21 16.64
C ILE A 23 4.06 0.27 16.96
N TYR A 24 4.77 1.04 16.19
CA TYR A 24 6.17 1.38 16.37
C TYR A 24 6.24 2.71 17.11
N ARG A 25 6.95 2.80 18.26
CA ARG A 25 7.07 4.02 19.07
C ARG A 25 8.52 4.38 19.30
N ASN A 26 8.83 5.66 19.05
CA ASN A 26 10.10 6.27 19.45
C ASN A 26 9.81 7.64 20.12
N PRO A 27 9.84 7.71 21.47
CA PRO A 27 9.50 8.92 22.21
C PRO A 27 10.55 10.03 22.08
N ASP A 28 11.75 9.72 21.55
CA ASP A 28 12.84 10.69 21.37
C ASP A 28 12.60 11.58 20.13
N ILE A 29 11.75 11.16 19.19
CA ILE A 29 11.41 11.95 18.00
C ILE A 29 10.41 13.06 18.37
N LYS A 30 10.79 14.31 18.09
CA LYS A 30 10.01 15.51 18.40
C LYS A 30 9.95 16.46 17.17
N PRO A 31 8.83 17.15 16.94
CA PRO A 31 7.54 17.03 17.67
C PRO A 31 6.88 15.67 17.45
N SER A 32 5.94 15.30 18.30
CA SER A 32 5.20 14.05 18.13
C SER A 32 4.37 14.10 16.84
N ARG A 33 4.56 13.10 15.98
CA ARG A 33 3.87 12.96 14.70
C ARG A 33 3.56 11.50 14.43
N ARG A 34 2.42 11.26 13.77
CA ARG A 34 1.86 9.93 13.53
C ARG A 34 1.85 9.58 12.05
N LEU A 35 2.13 8.33 11.73
CA LEU A 35 2.13 7.80 10.37
C LEU A 35 1.38 6.47 10.35
N VAL A 36 0.53 6.27 9.35
CA VAL A 36 -0.10 4.98 9.04
C VAL A 36 0.52 4.43 7.76
N LEU A 37 0.85 3.13 7.75
CA LEU A 37 1.48 2.44 6.64
C LEU A 37 0.62 1.26 6.18
N LEU A 38 0.01 1.35 4.98
CA LEU A 38 -0.86 0.33 4.39
C LEU A 38 -0.10 -0.49 3.35
N HIS A 39 -0.09 -1.80 3.51
CA HIS A 39 0.62 -2.74 2.61
C HIS A 39 -0.17 -3.07 1.34
N GLY A 40 0.47 -3.74 0.38
CA GLY A 40 -0.11 -4.24 -0.87
C GLY A 40 -0.88 -5.55 -0.72
N ALA A 41 -1.50 -6.01 -1.81
CA ALA A 41 -2.19 -7.30 -1.88
C ALA A 41 -1.20 -8.47 -1.70
N GLY A 42 -1.61 -9.51 -0.98
CA GLY A 42 -0.88 -10.77 -0.82
C GLY A 42 0.30 -10.74 0.17
N VAL A 43 0.58 -9.59 0.80
CA VAL A 43 1.68 -9.44 1.78
C VAL A 43 1.17 -8.91 3.11
N ALA A 44 1.93 -9.10 4.18
CA ALA A 44 1.63 -8.53 5.49
C ALA A 44 2.22 -7.12 5.65
N GLY A 45 1.67 -6.37 6.61
CA GLY A 45 2.18 -5.05 6.96
C GLY A 45 3.65 -5.08 7.38
N VAL A 46 4.03 -6.02 8.24
CA VAL A 46 5.41 -6.18 8.69
C VAL A 46 6.37 -6.49 7.53
N ASP A 47 5.97 -7.37 6.60
CA ASP A 47 6.81 -7.73 5.45
C ASP A 47 7.13 -6.53 4.56
N THR A 48 6.14 -5.63 4.40
CA THR A 48 6.28 -4.45 3.54
C THR A 48 7.08 -3.33 4.22
N TRP A 49 6.85 -3.09 5.52
CA TRP A 49 7.22 -1.82 6.14
C TRP A 49 8.32 -1.89 7.19
N GLU A 50 8.66 -3.08 7.76
CA GLU A 50 9.65 -3.19 8.84
C GLU A 50 11.00 -2.58 8.48
N HIS A 51 11.48 -2.85 7.25
CA HIS A 51 12.76 -2.31 6.81
C HIS A 51 12.71 -0.81 6.50
N ILE A 52 11.54 -0.26 6.16
CA ILE A 52 11.35 1.18 5.95
C ILE A 52 11.29 1.89 7.31
N THR A 53 10.49 1.36 8.26
CA THR A 53 10.33 1.96 9.60
C THR A 53 11.67 2.12 10.32
N ALA A 54 12.62 1.21 10.10
CA ALA A 54 13.95 1.27 10.70
C ALA A 54 14.76 2.55 10.34
N PHE A 55 14.36 3.28 9.30
CA PHE A 55 15.02 4.50 8.81
C PHE A 55 14.13 5.76 8.88
N LEU A 56 12.93 5.66 9.45
CA LEU A 56 12.08 6.83 9.67
C LEU A 56 12.60 7.62 10.87
N THR A 57 12.68 8.95 10.71
CA THR A 57 13.24 9.85 11.74
C THR A 57 12.31 11.01 12.09
N GLN A 58 11.14 11.11 11.44
CA GLN A 58 10.26 12.26 11.54
C GLN A 58 8.91 11.93 12.24
N TRP A 59 8.63 10.66 12.50
CA TRP A 59 7.40 10.20 13.14
C TRP A 59 7.73 9.47 14.44
N SER A 60 7.09 9.88 15.54
CA SER A 60 7.25 9.25 16.85
C SER A 60 6.40 8.01 17.03
N GLU A 61 5.31 7.90 16.27
CA GLU A 61 4.40 6.76 16.27
C GLU A 61 4.07 6.34 14.83
N VAL A 62 4.24 5.05 14.54
CA VAL A 62 3.93 4.48 13.22
C VAL A 62 3.02 3.28 13.40
N LEU A 63 1.85 3.33 12.77
CA LEU A 63 0.85 2.26 12.77
C LEU A 63 0.96 1.44 11.49
N VAL A 64 1.06 0.13 11.64
CA VAL A 64 1.18 -0.84 10.54
C VAL A 64 0.12 -1.92 10.74
N PRO A 65 -1.10 -1.77 10.21
CA PRO A 65 -2.11 -2.82 10.23
C PRO A 65 -1.85 -3.90 9.17
N ASP A 66 -2.29 -5.11 9.46
CA ASP A 66 -2.52 -6.13 8.46
C ASP A 66 -3.96 -5.97 7.93
N GLN A 67 -4.14 -5.78 6.63
CA GLN A 67 -5.46 -5.59 6.02
C GLN A 67 -6.21 -6.92 5.86
N ARG A 68 -7.51 -6.88 5.62
CA ARG A 68 -8.40 -8.07 5.47
C ARG A 68 -7.79 -9.11 4.53
N GLY A 69 -7.88 -10.39 4.89
CA GLY A 69 -7.38 -11.52 4.09
C GLY A 69 -5.86 -11.63 4.04
N MET A 70 -5.10 -10.83 4.80
CA MET A 70 -3.64 -10.79 4.73
C MET A 70 -3.01 -10.71 6.12
N GLY A 71 -1.72 -11.09 6.19
CA GLY A 71 -0.98 -11.10 7.45
C GLY A 71 -1.65 -11.92 8.54
N ASP A 72 -1.75 -11.34 9.74
CA ASP A 72 -2.36 -11.97 10.92
C ASP A 72 -3.83 -11.55 11.15
N THR A 73 -4.37 -10.64 10.33
CA THR A 73 -5.79 -10.23 10.36
C THR A 73 -6.68 -11.36 9.85
N TYR A 74 -7.81 -11.61 10.50
CA TYR A 74 -8.67 -12.75 10.18
C TYR A 74 -10.16 -12.46 10.44
N PHE A 75 -11.02 -13.17 9.71
CA PHE A 75 -12.46 -13.18 9.95
C PHE A 75 -12.82 -14.04 11.18
N PRO A 76 -13.91 -13.73 11.91
CA PRO A 76 -14.26 -14.45 13.14
C PRO A 76 -14.38 -15.97 12.99
N ASP A 77 -14.85 -16.44 11.83
CA ASP A 77 -14.99 -17.87 11.51
C ASP A 77 -13.69 -18.54 10.99
N ARG A 78 -12.59 -17.76 10.91
CA ARG A 78 -11.27 -18.22 10.41
C ARG A 78 -11.26 -18.67 8.95
N LYS A 79 -12.27 -18.30 8.17
CA LYS A 79 -12.29 -18.51 6.71
C LYS A 79 -11.98 -17.22 5.99
N GLU A 80 -11.58 -17.34 4.73
CA GLU A 80 -11.44 -16.17 3.86
C GLU A 80 -12.79 -15.79 3.26
N HIS A 81 -13.07 -14.50 3.23
CA HIS A 81 -14.25 -13.92 2.60
C HIS A 81 -13.85 -12.80 1.66
N SER A 82 -14.65 -12.56 0.64
CA SER A 82 -14.51 -11.39 -0.21
C SER A 82 -14.78 -10.12 0.58
N PHE A 83 -14.17 -9.03 0.18
CA PHE A 83 -14.35 -7.71 0.77
C PHE A 83 -14.23 -6.60 -0.28
N ALA A 84 -14.86 -5.48 -0.02
CA ALA A 84 -14.78 -4.27 -0.84
C ALA A 84 -13.73 -3.28 -0.30
N ALA A 85 -13.28 -2.36 -1.15
CA ALA A 85 -12.33 -1.32 -0.75
C ALA A 85 -12.89 -0.40 0.37
N GLN A 86 -14.19 -0.17 0.37
CA GLN A 86 -14.88 0.59 1.42
C GLN A 86 -14.82 -0.06 2.79
N GLU A 87 -14.78 -1.40 2.87
CA GLU A 87 -14.60 -2.11 4.13
C GLU A 87 -13.18 -1.93 4.68
N LEU A 88 -12.16 -1.91 3.80
CA LEU A 88 -10.77 -1.60 4.20
C LEU A 88 -10.63 -0.15 4.71
N VAL A 89 -11.33 0.79 4.09
CA VAL A 89 -11.39 2.19 4.55
C VAL A 89 -12.08 2.27 5.91
N ALA A 90 -13.19 1.55 6.11
CA ALA A 90 -13.91 1.51 7.38
C ALA A 90 -13.09 0.87 8.50
N ASP A 91 -12.36 -0.22 8.22
CA ASP A 91 -11.44 -0.85 9.17
C ASP A 91 -10.35 0.12 9.62
N LEU A 92 -9.74 0.83 8.67
CA LEU A 92 -8.73 1.85 8.98
C LEU A 92 -9.34 2.95 9.86
N ASN A 93 -10.52 3.46 9.49
CA ASN A 93 -11.18 4.49 10.28
C ASN A 93 -11.47 4.03 11.71
N ALA A 94 -12.03 2.82 11.88
CA ALA A 94 -12.30 2.24 13.19
C ALA A 94 -11.01 2.06 14.02
N LEU A 95 -9.92 1.65 13.37
CA LEU A 95 -8.63 1.45 14.03
C LEU A 95 -8.00 2.77 14.51
N VAL A 96 -7.99 3.82 13.67
CA VAL A 96 -7.43 5.12 14.09
C VAL A 96 -8.32 5.83 15.11
N ASP A 97 -9.64 5.61 15.09
CA ASP A 97 -10.57 6.07 16.11
C ASP A 97 -10.33 5.37 17.45
N HIS A 98 -10.16 4.05 17.44
CA HIS A 98 -9.80 3.25 18.62
C HIS A 98 -8.51 3.74 19.29
N LEU A 99 -7.53 4.15 18.49
CA LEU A 99 -6.25 4.68 18.95
C LEU A 99 -6.31 6.17 19.36
N GLY A 100 -7.43 6.86 19.11
CA GLY A 100 -7.55 8.30 19.34
C GLY A 100 -6.68 9.13 18.38
N TRP A 101 -6.41 8.63 17.19
CA TRP A 101 -5.59 9.30 16.19
C TRP A 101 -6.46 10.14 15.25
N TRP A 102 -6.66 11.40 15.59
CA TRP A 102 -7.45 12.31 14.76
C TRP A 102 -6.73 12.74 13.49
N GLN A 103 -5.46 13.11 13.58
CA GLN A 103 -4.62 13.51 12.45
C GLN A 103 -3.36 12.66 12.37
N PHE A 104 -3.00 12.28 11.14
CA PHE A 104 -1.82 11.48 10.83
C PHE A 104 -1.39 11.68 9.36
N ASP A 105 -0.16 11.28 9.04
CA ASP A 105 0.27 11.07 7.66
C ASP A 105 -0.06 9.66 7.23
N LEU A 106 -0.22 9.44 5.93
CA LEU A 106 -0.69 8.16 5.41
C LEU A 106 0.19 7.71 4.24
N ALA A 107 0.75 6.51 4.32
CA ALA A 107 1.47 5.89 3.24
C ALA A 107 0.78 4.61 2.79
N GLY A 108 0.75 4.36 1.49
CA GLY A 108 0.15 3.16 0.94
C GLY A 108 0.94 2.58 -0.23
N TYR A 109 1.10 1.27 -0.23
CA TYR A 109 1.73 0.50 -1.30
C TYR A 109 0.67 -0.28 -2.06
N SER A 110 0.65 -0.18 -3.40
CA SER A 110 -0.22 -0.94 -4.29
C SER A 110 -1.71 -0.83 -3.88
N LEU A 111 -2.37 -1.91 -3.43
CA LEU A 111 -3.70 -1.88 -2.81
C LEU A 111 -3.78 -0.86 -1.67
N GLY A 112 -2.79 -0.85 -0.76
CA GLY A 112 -2.75 0.13 0.33
C GLY A 112 -2.72 1.57 -0.16
N GLY A 113 -2.15 1.81 -1.34
CA GLY A 113 -2.19 3.11 -2.01
C GLY A 113 -3.60 3.51 -2.45
N LEU A 114 -4.37 2.57 -3.02
CA LEU A 114 -5.79 2.80 -3.33
C LEU A 114 -6.58 3.13 -2.07
N ILE A 115 -6.40 2.35 -1.00
CA ILE A 115 -7.10 2.61 0.27
C ILE A 115 -6.70 3.96 0.87
N SER A 116 -5.43 4.35 0.76
CA SER A 116 -4.95 5.68 1.17
C SER A 116 -5.67 6.81 0.41
N LEU A 117 -5.84 6.67 -0.91
CA LEU A 117 -6.55 7.64 -1.74
C LEU A 117 -8.03 7.76 -1.35
N LEU A 118 -8.71 6.62 -1.21
CA LEU A 118 -10.12 6.56 -0.80
C LEU A 118 -10.34 7.11 0.61
N PHE A 119 -9.44 6.77 1.54
CA PHE A 119 -9.50 7.30 2.91
C PHE A 119 -9.36 8.82 2.93
N LYS A 120 -8.39 9.38 2.19
CA LYS A 120 -8.22 10.84 2.09
C LYS A 120 -9.43 11.53 1.45
N GLN A 121 -10.03 10.94 0.44
CA GLN A 121 -11.24 11.47 -0.19
C GLN A 121 -12.41 11.55 0.79
N GLN A 122 -12.59 10.53 1.65
CA GLN A 122 -13.70 10.45 2.60
C GLN A 122 -13.43 11.20 3.93
N HIS A 123 -12.19 11.32 4.34
CA HIS A 123 -11.74 11.87 5.62
C HIS A 123 -10.62 12.90 5.40
N SER A 124 -10.90 13.92 4.60
CA SER A 124 -9.90 14.89 4.10
C SER A 124 -9.12 15.63 5.18
N ASP A 125 -9.74 15.90 6.33
CA ASP A 125 -9.18 16.64 7.46
C ASP A 125 -8.27 15.78 8.37
N ARG A 126 -8.35 14.44 8.24
CA ARG A 126 -7.57 13.51 9.06
C ARG A 126 -6.18 13.23 8.50
N VAL A 127 -5.98 13.37 7.18
CA VAL A 127 -4.71 13.03 6.53
C VAL A 127 -3.93 14.30 6.20
N GLY A 128 -2.73 14.40 6.74
CA GLY A 128 -1.78 15.48 6.45
C GLY A 128 -1.03 15.23 5.14
N LYS A 129 0.13 14.64 5.22
CA LYS A 129 0.99 14.26 4.08
C LYS A 129 0.68 12.83 3.62
N GLN A 130 0.67 12.59 2.31
CA GLN A 130 0.51 11.26 1.73
C GLN A 130 1.77 10.79 1.00
N TYR A 131 2.00 9.46 1.04
CA TYR A 131 3.06 8.77 0.33
C TYR A 131 2.45 7.57 -0.40
N LEU A 132 2.59 7.52 -1.72
CA LEU A 132 2.04 6.47 -2.57
C LEU A 132 3.18 5.70 -3.24
N LEU A 133 3.29 4.42 -2.96
CA LEU A 133 4.27 3.53 -3.57
C LEU A 133 3.56 2.68 -4.62
N GLU A 134 3.69 3.04 -5.89
CA GLU A 134 2.99 2.40 -7.02
C GLU A 134 1.53 2.04 -6.69
N SER A 135 0.79 3.09 -6.30
CA SER A 135 -0.63 2.94 -5.92
C SER A 135 -1.43 2.29 -7.04
N ALA A 136 -2.24 1.30 -6.69
CA ALA A 136 -3.23 0.76 -7.61
C ALA A 136 -4.14 1.90 -8.11
N VAL A 137 -4.63 1.77 -9.34
CA VAL A 137 -5.44 2.72 -10.13
C VAL A 137 -4.70 3.94 -10.69
N LEU A 138 -3.42 4.14 -10.35
CA LEU A 138 -2.58 5.24 -10.85
C LEU A 138 -1.45 4.74 -11.77
N ASP A 139 -1.68 3.63 -12.45
CA ASP A 139 -0.69 2.90 -13.22
C ASP A 139 -0.76 3.15 -14.75
N ARG A 140 -1.81 3.81 -15.23
CA ARG A 140 -2.00 4.12 -16.65
C ARG A 140 -2.70 5.47 -16.83
N PRO A 141 -2.34 6.29 -17.84
CA PRO A 141 -3.06 7.53 -18.15
C PRO A 141 -4.48 7.23 -18.67
N CYS A 142 -4.63 6.23 -19.52
CA CYS A 142 -5.92 5.81 -20.06
C CYS A 142 -6.64 4.87 -19.10
N TRP A 143 -7.90 5.18 -18.78
CA TRP A 143 -8.70 4.41 -17.83
C TRP A 143 -9.08 3.03 -18.37
N GLU A 144 -9.35 2.93 -19.67
CA GLU A 144 -9.66 1.68 -20.35
C GLU A 144 -8.51 0.68 -20.23
N THR A 145 -7.26 1.12 -20.40
CA THR A 145 -6.09 0.25 -20.26
C THR A 145 -5.86 -0.16 -18.80
N THR A 146 -6.29 0.65 -17.83
CA THR A 146 -6.31 0.25 -16.41
C THR A 146 -7.33 -0.87 -16.19
N ILE A 147 -8.52 -0.77 -16.77
CA ILE A 147 -9.57 -1.80 -16.69
C ILE A 147 -9.09 -3.11 -17.34
N GLU A 148 -8.46 -3.04 -18.52
CA GLU A 148 -7.89 -4.22 -19.20
C GLU A 148 -6.85 -4.95 -18.34
N LEU A 149 -5.94 -4.20 -17.71
CA LEU A 149 -4.96 -4.78 -16.78
C LEU A 149 -5.64 -5.49 -15.62
N ARG A 150 -6.75 -4.94 -15.08
CA ARG A 150 -7.51 -5.57 -14.01
C ARG A 150 -8.16 -6.90 -14.41
N ASN A 151 -8.50 -7.09 -15.68
CA ASN A 151 -8.99 -8.38 -16.18
C ASN A 151 -7.90 -9.47 -16.06
N GLN A 152 -6.64 -9.14 -16.32
CA GLN A 152 -5.51 -10.07 -16.11
C GLN A 152 -5.34 -10.43 -14.62
N PHE A 153 -5.55 -9.48 -13.72
CA PHE A 153 -5.49 -9.75 -12.28
C PHE A 153 -6.68 -10.58 -11.78
N SER A 154 -7.86 -10.43 -12.37
CA SER A 154 -9.00 -11.30 -12.10
C SER A 154 -8.74 -12.75 -12.53
N GLU A 155 -8.07 -12.95 -13.67
CA GLU A 155 -7.63 -14.29 -14.11
C GLU A 155 -6.60 -14.90 -13.15
N ALA A 156 -5.63 -14.10 -12.69
CA ALA A 156 -4.69 -14.52 -11.65
C ALA A 156 -5.42 -14.90 -10.35
N ALA A 157 -6.42 -14.13 -9.92
CA ALA A 157 -7.23 -14.42 -8.74
C ALA A 157 -7.99 -15.76 -8.85
N LEU A 158 -8.50 -16.11 -10.03
CA LEU A 158 -9.12 -17.41 -10.27
C LEU A 158 -8.13 -18.57 -10.07
N ASN A 159 -6.90 -18.41 -10.57
CA ASN A 159 -5.84 -19.42 -10.40
C ASN A 159 -5.41 -19.55 -8.92
N LEU A 160 -5.41 -18.46 -8.15
CA LEU A 160 -5.08 -18.46 -6.72
C LEU A 160 -6.09 -19.25 -5.87
N ARG A 161 -7.38 -19.28 -6.26
CA ARG A 161 -8.42 -20.06 -5.58
C ARG A 161 -8.37 -21.55 -5.89
N GLY A 162 -7.69 -21.94 -6.96
CA GLY A 162 -7.50 -23.35 -7.32
C GLY A 162 -6.30 -23.93 -6.62
N SER A 163 -6.49 -24.92 -5.74
CA SER A 163 -5.41 -25.54 -4.94
C SER A 163 -4.21 -26.08 -5.75
N VAL A 164 -4.37 -26.30 -7.06
CA VAL A 164 -3.35 -26.88 -7.96
C VAL A 164 -2.58 -25.81 -8.76
N GLN A 165 -3.05 -24.55 -8.78
CA GLN A 165 -2.51 -23.52 -9.67
C GLN A 165 -2.05 -22.23 -8.94
N VAL A 166 -1.91 -22.27 -7.62
CA VAL A 166 -1.54 -21.08 -6.82
C VAL A 166 -0.24 -20.44 -7.33
N GLU A 167 0.82 -21.23 -7.51
CA GLU A 167 2.10 -20.70 -8.02
C GLU A 167 1.95 -20.06 -9.39
N LYS A 168 1.21 -20.68 -10.30
CA LYS A 168 0.91 -20.12 -11.62
C LYS A 168 0.13 -18.80 -11.52
N GLY A 169 -0.85 -18.71 -10.64
CA GLY A 169 -1.61 -17.49 -10.38
C GLY A 169 -0.70 -16.35 -9.89
N ILE A 170 0.24 -16.66 -8.99
CA ILE A 170 1.22 -15.70 -8.49
C ILE A 170 2.15 -15.23 -9.61
N VAL A 171 2.70 -16.15 -10.39
CA VAL A 171 3.60 -15.82 -11.52
C VAL A 171 2.88 -14.95 -12.56
N ASN A 172 1.66 -15.31 -12.93
CA ASN A 172 0.84 -14.52 -13.86
C ASN A 172 0.60 -13.08 -13.33
N PHE A 173 0.32 -12.94 -12.03
CA PHE A 173 0.20 -11.63 -11.40
C PHE A 173 1.52 -10.85 -11.47
N LEU A 174 2.65 -11.48 -11.13
CA LEU A 174 3.97 -10.84 -11.17
C LEU A 174 4.37 -10.43 -12.59
N ASP A 175 4.06 -11.24 -13.60
CA ASP A 175 4.31 -10.94 -15.02
C ASP A 175 3.48 -9.75 -15.48
N ALA A 176 2.25 -9.62 -15.02
CA ALA A 176 1.38 -8.51 -15.38
C ALA A 176 1.75 -7.19 -14.69
N ILE A 177 2.10 -7.24 -13.37
CA ILE A 177 2.39 -6.03 -12.59
C ILE A 177 3.84 -5.54 -12.77
N SER A 178 4.79 -6.44 -13.01
CA SER A 178 6.22 -6.16 -13.15
C SER A 178 6.82 -6.90 -14.35
N PRO A 179 6.39 -6.59 -15.60
CA PRO A 179 6.84 -7.31 -16.80
C PRO A 179 8.34 -7.16 -17.04
N ASN A 180 8.96 -6.09 -16.55
CA ASN A 180 10.38 -5.81 -16.71
C ASN A 180 11.22 -6.22 -15.48
N ARG A 181 10.64 -6.98 -14.51
CA ARG A 181 11.36 -7.37 -13.29
C ARG A 181 12.61 -8.18 -13.60
N LYS A 182 13.68 -7.86 -12.90
CA LYS A 182 14.98 -8.56 -12.97
C LYS A 182 15.35 -9.03 -11.59
N VAL A 183 14.95 -10.27 -11.26
CA VAL A 183 15.21 -10.87 -9.93
C VAL A 183 15.94 -12.21 -10.10
N SER A 184 16.72 -12.59 -9.08
CA SER A 184 17.32 -13.93 -9.09
C SER A 184 16.24 -15.00 -8.82
N PRO A 185 16.45 -16.26 -9.25
CA PRO A 185 15.51 -17.35 -8.98
C PRO A 185 15.21 -17.53 -7.50
N GLN A 186 16.19 -17.29 -6.60
CA GLN A 186 16.00 -17.37 -5.16
C GLN A 186 15.05 -16.28 -4.63
N VAL A 187 15.19 -15.05 -5.13
CA VAL A 187 14.32 -13.93 -4.76
C VAL A 187 12.91 -14.17 -5.29
N GLU A 188 12.77 -14.65 -6.53
CA GLU A 188 11.46 -14.97 -7.11
C GLU A 188 10.76 -16.07 -6.30
N LYS A 189 11.46 -17.16 -5.97
CA LYS A 189 10.92 -18.23 -5.12
C LYS A 189 10.45 -17.72 -3.75
N LEU A 190 11.22 -16.82 -3.12
CA LEU A 190 10.83 -16.20 -1.84
C LEU A 190 9.57 -15.33 -2.00
N THR A 191 9.47 -14.56 -3.08
CA THR A 191 8.31 -13.73 -3.39
C THR A 191 7.07 -14.59 -3.61
N VAL A 192 7.18 -15.65 -4.41
CA VAL A 192 6.09 -16.62 -4.64
C VAL A 192 5.65 -17.27 -3.33
N SER A 193 6.60 -17.70 -2.49
CA SER A 193 6.28 -18.29 -1.18
C SER A 193 5.52 -17.32 -0.26
N ARG A 194 5.91 -16.05 -0.23
CA ARG A 194 5.24 -15.02 0.60
C ARG A 194 3.82 -14.73 0.09
N LEU A 195 3.66 -14.51 -1.22
CA LEU A 195 2.36 -14.25 -1.83
C LEU A 195 1.42 -15.47 -1.74
N GLY A 196 1.99 -16.67 -1.71
CA GLY A 196 1.26 -17.94 -1.54
C GLY A 196 0.90 -18.30 -0.09
N ALA A 197 1.25 -17.48 0.89
CA ALA A 197 0.95 -17.76 2.30
C ALA A 197 -0.56 -17.79 2.60
N ARG A 198 -1.35 -16.92 1.95
CA ARG A 198 -2.82 -16.84 2.05
C ARG A 198 -3.41 -16.61 0.65
N PRO A 199 -3.44 -17.64 -0.22
CA PRO A 199 -3.76 -17.46 -1.64
C PRO A 199 -5.20 -16.99 -1.88
N GLU A 200 -6.16 -17.45 -1.10
CA GLU A 200 -7.55 -17.00 -1.21
C GLU A 200 -7.72 -15.54 -0.74
N GLY A 201 -7.07 -15.15 0.35
CA GLY A 201 -7.03 -13.75 0.81
C GLY A 201 -6.37 -12.83 -0.22
N PHE A 202 -5.28 -13.30 -0.85
CA PHE A 202 -4.65 -12.57 -1.95
C PHE A 202 -5.59 -12.45 -3.17
N ALA A 203 -6.29 -13.51 -3.56
CA ALA A 203 -7.28 -13.47 -4.63
C ALA A 203 -8.39 -12.46 -4.34
N ASN A 204 -8.91 -12.46 -3.10
CA ASN A 204 -9.94 -11.50 -2.67
C ASN A 204 -9.42 -10.05 -2.71
N ALA A 205 -8.15 -9.82 -2.38
CA ALA A 205 -7.53 -8.51 -2.48
C ALA A 205 -7.39 -8.02 -3.93
N LEU A 206 -7.06 -8.90 -4.88
CA LEU A 206 -7.03 -8.57 -6.31
C LEU A 206 -8.43 -8.21 -6.84
N ASP A 207 -9.44 -9.00 -6.48
CA ASP A 207 -10.84 -8.73 -6.86
C ASP A 207 -11.37 -7.45 -6.22
N CYS A 208 -11.00 -7.16 -4.97
CA CYS A 208 -11.32 -5.90 -4.30
C CYS A 208 -10.91 -4.69 -5.14
N VAL A 209 -9.66 -4.65 -5.62
CA VAL A 209 -9.18 -3.57 -6.50
C VAL A 209 -9.93 -3.55 -7.82
N THR A 210 -10.15 -4.73 -8.44
CA THR A 210 -10.86 -4.84 -9.73
C THR A 210 -12.31 -4.34 -9.63
N GLN A 211 -13.00 -4.61 -8.52
CA GLN A 211 -14.35 -4.08 -8.29
C GLN A 211 -14.33 -2.57 -8.00
N ALA A 212 -13.37 -2.10 -7.21
CA ALA A 212 -13.22 -0.67 -6.92
C ALA A 212 -13.01 0.16 -8.20
N VAL A 213 -12.15 -0.30 -9.12
CA VAL A 213 -11.92 0.36 -10.42
C VAL A 213 -13.20 0.58 -11.22
N LYS A 214 -14.19 -0.32 -11.14
CA LYS A 214 -15.47 -0.18 -11.84
C LYS A 214 -16.39 0.88 -11.24
N GLN A 215 -16.14 1.34 -10.03
CA GLN A 215 -17.00 2.23 -9.25
C GLN A 215 -16.38 3.61 -9.00
N ILE A 216 -15.07 3.74 -9.16
CA ILE A 216 -14.31 4.97 -8.87
C ILE A 216 -14.36 5.91 -10.07
N ASP A 217 -14.69 7.17 -9.82
CA ASP A 217 -14.26 8.28 -10.68
C ASP A 217 -12.82 8.65 -10.29
N ARG A 218 -11.87 8.30 -11.18
CA ARG A 218 -10.44 8.52 -10.91
C ARG A 218 -10.08 10.00 -10.85
N GLU A 219 -10.72 10.85 -11.65
CA GLU A 219 -10.43 12.28 -11.67
C GLU A 219 -10.91 12.95 -10.36
N GLU A 220 -12.11 12.60 -9.89
CA GLU A 220 -12.59 13.05 -8.58
C GLU A 220 -11.70 12.51 -7.45
N LEU A 221 -11.30 11.24 -7.51
CA LEU A 221 -10.40 10.64 -6.52
C LEU A 221 -9.07 11.38 -6.44
N VAL A 222 -8.45 11.68 -7.57
CA VAL A 222 -7.16 12.40 -7.64
C VAL A 222 -7.31 13.85 -7.22
N ALA A 223 -8.40 14.52 -7.61
CA ALA A 223 -8.68 15.93 -7.23
C ALA A 223 -8.89 16.11 -5.72
N ALA A 224 -9.35 15.08 -5.02
CA ALA A 224 -9.55 15.10 -3.56
C ALA A 224 -8.25 14.97 -2.74
N GLN A 225 -7.11 14.73 -3.40
CA GLN A 225 -5.84 14.51 -2.68
C GLN A 225 -5.20 15.85 -2.29
N GLY A 226 -4.35 15.80 -1.25
CA GLY A 226 -3.58 16.94 -0.76
C GLY A 226 -2.13 16.92 -1.27
N ASP A 227 -1.18 17.07 -0.35
CA ASP A 227 0.25 16.94 -0.67
C ASP A 227 0.64 15.47 -0.75
N VAL A 228 0.99 15.01 -1.95
CA VAL A 228 1.32 13.62 -2.29
C VAL A 228 2.77 13.50 -2.73
N THR A 229 3.48 12.52 -2.19
CA THR A 229 4.74 12.03 -2.74
C THR A 229 4.51 10.64 -3.34
N SER A 230 4.67 10.51 -4.65
CA SER A 230 4.46 9.28 -5.40
C SER A 230 5.80 8.67 -5.83
N PHE A 231 6.02 7.40 -5.46
CA PHE A 231 7.22 6.63 -5.77
C PHE A 231 6.91 5.61 -6.85
N ILE A 232 7.69 5.61 -7.91
CA ILE A 232 7.58 4.65 -9.03
C ILE A 232 8.92 3.98 -9.27
N GLY A 233 8.92 2.66 -9.40
CA GLY A 233 10.12 1.90 -9.71
C GLY A 233 10.65 2.23 -11.11
N GLY A 234 11.96 2.43 -11.24
CA GLY A 234 12.57 2.82 -12.51
C GLY A 234 12.45 1.78 -13.62
N ASN A 235 12.16 0.50 -13.28
CA ASN A 235 11.90 -0.59 -14.22
C ASN A 235 10.41 -0.84 -14.44
N SER A 236 9.53 -0.07 -13.82
CA SER A 236 8.09 -0.16 -14.04
C SER A 236 7.74 0.33 -15.45
N VAL A 237 6.53 0.06 -15.92
CA VAL A 237 6.15 0.35 -17.30
C VAL A 237 6.13 1.85 -17.61
N ASP A 238 6.52 2.23 -18.82
CA ASP A 238 6.61 3.64 -19.24
C ASP A 238 5.30 4.42 -19.07
N LEU A 239 4.16 3.76 -19.27
CA LEU A 239 2.83 4.37 -19.08
C LEU A 239 2.59 4.81 -17.64
N MET A 240 3.13 4.11 -16.64
CA MET A 240 3.04 4.52 -15.24
C MET A 240 3.87 5.79 -15.02
N HIS A 241 5.08 5.85 -15.53
CA HIS A 241 5.94 7.04 -15.47
C HIS A 241 5.29 8.24 -16.19
N GLN A 242 4.69 8.00 -17.36
CA GLN A 242 3.98 9.04 -18.10
C GLN A 242 2.85 9.63 -17.25
N TYR A 243 1.98 8.80 -16.71
CA TYR A 243 0.84 9.26 -15.91
C TYR A 243 1.27 10.04 -14.66
N GLN A 244 2.31 9.58 -13.97
CA GLN A 244 2.82 10.28 -12.79
C GLN A 244 3.44 11.65 -13.13
N ARG A 245 4.08 11.80 -14.29
CA ARG A 245 4.52 13.12 -14.79
C ARG A 245 3.34 14.04 -15.10
N GLU A 246 2.32 13.53 -15.79
CA GLU A 246 1.09 14.28 -16.07
C GLU A 246 0.40 14.76 -14.79
N LEU A 247 0.35 13.92 -13.75
CA LEU A 247 -0.18 14.32 -12.44
C LEU A 247 0.68 15.40 -11.78
N ALA A 248 2.00 15.28 -11.80
CA ALA A 248 2.91 16.24 -11.22
C ALA A 248 2.90 17.61 -11.96
N GLU A 249 2.66 17.61 -13.27
CA GLU A 249 2.50 18.85 -14.07
C GLU A 249 1.15 19.53 -13.79
N ARG A 250 0.09 18.75 -13.58
CA ARG A 250 -1.28 19.24 -13.37
C ARG A 250 -1.58 19.67 -11.93
N LEU A 251 -0.98 18.97 -10.96
CA LEU A 251 -1.26 19.13 -9.53
C LEU A 251 -0.02 19.68 -8.80
N PRO A 252 -0.04 20.92 -8.29
CA PRO A 252 1.16 21.55 -7.73
C PRO A 252 1.70 20.85 -6.48
N ASN A 253 0.87 20.08 -5.78
CA ASN A 253 1.25 19.34 -4.58
C ASN A 253 1.45 17.83 -4.85
N TRP A 254 1.64 17.44 -6.11
CA TRP A 254 1.94 16.06 -6.50
C TRP A 254 3.42 15.93 -6.86
N HIS A 255 4.18 15.24 -6.03
CA HIS A 255 5.64 15.09 -6.16
C HIS A 255 5.97 13.67 -6.61
N TYR A 256 6.44 13.53 -7.85
CA TYR A 256 6.81 12.25 -8.44
C TYR A 256 8.29 11.95 -8.23
N PHE A 257 8.60 10.76 -7.69
CA PHE A 257 9.95 10.25 -7.48
C PHE A 257 10.19 8.93 -8.20
N LEU A 258 11.13 8.92 -9.14
CA LEU A 258 11.61 7.72 -9.80
C LEU A 258 12.62 7.01 -8.88
N MET A 259 12.35 5.73 -8.55
CA MET A 259 13.21 4.88 -7.76
C MET A 259 14.07 3.99 -8.67
N ALA A 260 15.23 4.51 -9.10
CA ALA A 260 16.11 3.85 -10.07
C ALA A 260 16.47 2.41 -9.66
N GLY A 261 16.38 1.47 -10.62
CA GLY A 261 16.76 0.07 -10.43
C GLY A 261 15.79 -0.74 -9.57
N THR A 262 14.56 -0.28 -9.40
CA THR A 262 13.47 -1.02 -8.75
C THR A 262 12.30 -1.21 -9.71
N ASP A 263 11.42 -2.12 -9.37
CA ASP A 263 10.14 -2.38 -10.03
C ASP A 263 8.99 -2.23 -9.02
N HIS A 264 7.83 -2.86 -9.27
CA HIS A 264 6.71 -2.84 -8.33
C HIS A 264 7.08 -3.28 -6.90
N SER A 265 8.13 -4.09 -6.75
CA SER A 265 8.64 -4.55 -5.44
C SER A 265 9.52 -3.50 -4.72
N LEU A 266 9.46 -2.23 -5.08
CA LEU A 266 10.31 -1.16 -4.55
C LEU A 266 10.40 -1.08 -3.00
N PRO A 267 9.36 -1.36 -2.18
CA PRO A 267 9.48 -1.33 -0.73
C PRO A 267 10.50 -2.34 -0.19
N PHE A 268 10.62 -3.48 -0.88
CA PHE A 268 11.54 -4.57 -0.52
C PHE A 268 12.94 -4.36 -1.09
N GLN A 269 13.05 -3.64 -2.20
CA GLN A 269 14.30 -3.45 -2.94
C GLN A 269 15.12 -2.25 -2.42
N LYS A 270 14.46 -1.15 -2.04
CA LYS A 270 15.13 0.11 -1.64
C LYS A 270 14.52 0.77 -0.39
N PRO A 271 14.29 0.03 0.72
CA PRO A 271 13.59 0.53 1.89
C PRO A 271 14.26 1.77 2.50
N ARG A 272 15.59 1.78 2.61
CA ARG A 272 16.34 2.93 3.15
C ARG A 272 16.19 4.18 2.29
N GLN A 273 16.18 4.05 0.96
CA GLN A 273 16.05 5.19 0.06
C GLN A 273 14.63 5.76 0.12
N ILE A 274 13.60 4.91 0.18
CA ILE A 274 12.21 5.32 0.35
C ILE A 274 12.05 6.09 1.66
N ALA A 275 12.53 5.53 2.78
CA ALA A 275 12.47 6.21 4.08
C ALA A 275 13.17 7.56 4.08
N ARG A 276 14.32 7.68 3.41
CA ARG A 276 15.02 8.97 3.27
C ARG A 276 14.15 9.99 2.55
N VAL A 277 13.60 9.64 1.38
CA VAL A 277 12.72 10.56 0.63
C VAL A 277 11.47 10.90 1.44
N MET A 278 10.88 9.95 2.17
CA MET A 278 9.74 10.22 3.05
C MET A 278 10.10 11.26 4.13
N ASN A 279 11.27 11.12 4.78
CA ASN A 279 11.73 12.09 5.78
C ASN A 279 11.95 13.48 5.17
N ASP A 280 12.64 13.56 4.03
CA ASP A 280 12.96 14.81 3.34
C ASP A 280 11.69 15.52 2.86
N GLU A 281 10.75 14.79 2.28
CA GLU A 281 9.48 15.30 1.79
C GLU A 281 8.54 15.75 2.91
N LEU A 282 8.61 15.14 4.09
CA LEU A 282 7.90 15.66 5.24
C LEU A 282 8.46 17.01 5.69
N GLN A 283 9.79 17.17 5.72
CA GLN A 283 10.40 18.46 6.05
C GLN A 283 9.98 19.55 5.05
N ARG A 284 10.00 19.24 3.74
CA ARG A 284 9.47 20.15 2.71
C ARG A 284 8.02 20.56 3.01
N TYR A 285 7.15 19.59 3.28
CA TYR A 285 5.73 19.81 3.57
C TYR A 285 5.50 20.69 4.79
N ILE A 286 6.27 20.47 5.87
CA ILE A 286 6.14 21.27 7.10
C ILE A 286 6.63 22.72 6.88
N THR A 287 7.71 22.89 6.10
CA THR A 287 8.30 24.21 5.85
C THR A 287 7.40 25.08 4.94
N ASN A 288 6.59 24.45 4.07
CA ASN A 288 5.72 25.15 3.11
C ASN A 288 4.28 25.37 3.63
N LYS A 289 3.96 24.96 4.88
CA LYS A 289 2.72 25.27 5.57
C LYS A 289 2.83 26.59 6.34
#